data_de63df67507af119cfec2441e7f39f44
#
_entry.id   de63df67507af119cfec2441e7f39f44
#
_cell.length_a   1.000
_cell.length_b   1.000
_cell.length_c   1.000
_cell.angle_alpha   90.00
_cell.angle_beta   90.00
_cell.angle_gamma   90.00
#
_symmetry.space_group_name_H-M   'P 1'
#
loop_
_entity.id
_entity.type
_entity.pdbx_description
1 polymer ?
#
loop_
_entity_poly.entity_id
_entity_poly.type
_entity_poly.pdbx_seq_one_letter_code
_entity_poly.pdbx_strand_id
1 'polypeptide(L)'
;IREGDNSLVSLKDKGYDTVAMHPYLANGWNRSKVYEKLGFDKIMFLNDFKQEKVVRSYVSDEEFYETIISQFEKKEKETPLFVFGISMQNHGGYVNESFENTVKATNLNREYGDLNQYPSLIHITDEALPTFINYFKNYDEDTIIVFFGDHIEFDKYKIPFFIWSNFTSEEKNMGLTSINFLSTMMLEEAGITMSPYYKFLAGVQKQIPAIHAYGYFDGNDYHKSNAVEIANNEVLNDYWLLQYANVFGDFKGSKLFN
;
A
#
# COMPACT_ATOMS: atom_id res chain seq x y z
N ILE A 1 -9.80 9.96 -13.47
CA ILE A 1 -9.42 10.40 -12.10
C ILE A 1 -9.11 11.88 -12.22
N ARG A 2 -9.78 12.71 -11.45
CA ARG A 2 -9.46 14.14 -11.31
C ARG A 2 -8.43 14.31 -10.19
N GLU A 3 -7.82 15.48 -10.09
CA GLU A 3 -7.04 15.88 -8.91
C GLU A 3 -8.01 15.97 -7.73
N GLY A 4 -8.10 14.90 -6.95
CA GLY A 4 -8.88 14.83 -5.71
C GLY A 4 -7.96 14.97 -4.50
N ASP A 5 -8.55 15.08 -3.32
CA ASP A 5 -7.79 15.02 -2.09
C ASP A 5 -7.17 13.62 -1.93
N ASN A 6 -5.87 13.58 -1.80
CA ASN A 6 -5.11 12.37 -1.57
C ASN A 6 -3.97 12.65 -0.57
N SER A 7 -3.35 11.61 -0.02
CA SER A 7 -2.30 11.77 0.99
C SER A 7 -1.09 12.57 0.51
N LEU A 8 -0.82 12.60 -0.81
CA LEU A 8 0.29 13.38 -1.37
C LEU A 8 0.10 14.88 -1.19
N VAL A 9 -1.15 15.37 -1.25
CA VAL A 9 -1.43 16.80 -1.00
C VAL A 9 -0.98 17.16 0.42
N SER A 10 -1.40 16.39 1.43
CA SER A 10 -0.99 16.61 2.83
C SER A 10 0.52 16.51 3.04
N LEU A 11 1.19 15.59 2.33
CA LEU A 11 2.64 15.40 2.40
C LEU A 11 3.37 16.57 1.74
N LYS A 12 2.96 16.98 0.56
CA LYS A 12 3.57 18.12 -0.17
C LYS A 12 3.42 19.45 0.56
N ASP A 13 2.30 19.66 1.24
CA ASP A 13 2.08 20.84 2.10
C ASP A 13 3.06 20.87 3.29
N LYS A 14 3.68 19.74 3.61
CA LYS A 14 4.75 19.60 4.61
C LYS A 14 6.15 19.56 4.01
N GLY A 15 6.29 19.81 2.71
CA GLY A 15 7.56 19.88 2.02
C GLY A 15 8.17 18.53 1.64
N TYR A 16 7.39 17.46 1.62
CA TYR A 16 7.87 16.16 1.15
C TYR A 16 8.10 16.13 -0.36
N ASP A 17 9.24 15.62 -0.78
CA ASP A 17 9.40 15.07 -2.12
C ASP A 17 8.68 13.74 -2.22
N THR A 18 8.12 13.42 -3.40
CA THR A 18 7.30 12.23 -3.58
C THR A 18 7.73 11.39 -4.76
N VAL A 19 7.95 10.10 -4.55
CA VAL A 19 8.39 9.14 -5.57
C VAL A 19 7.41 7.98 -5.67
N ALA A 20 6.92 7.68 -6.88
CA ALA A 20 6.23 6.42 -7.18
C ALA A 20 7.18 5.44 -7.88
N MET A 21 7.19 4.19 -7.45
CA MET A 21 8.08 3.16 -7.99
C MET A 21 7.32 1.88 -8.34
N HIS A 22 7.52 1.38 -9.57
CA HIS A 22 6.96 0.12 -10.01
C HIS A 22 7.86 -0.54 -11.05
N PRO A 23 8.58 -1.64 -10.73
CA PRO A 23 9.53 -2.30 -11.63
C PRO A 23 8.82 -3.11 -12.73
N TYR A 24 7.94 -2.46 -13.48
CA TYR A 24 7.21 -3.01 -14.61
C TYR A 24 6.99 -1.94 -15.69
N LEU A 25 6.34 -2.33 -16.80
CA LEU A 25 6.07 -1.42 -17.91
C LEU A 25 5.18 -0.24 -17.49
N ALA A 26 5.52 0.95 -17.93
CA ALA A 26 4.82 2.19 -17.58
C ALA A 26 3.33 2.20 -17.95
N ASN A 27 2.96 1.49 -19.02
CA ASN A 27 1.58 1.35 -19.46
C ASN A 27 0.80 0.27 -18.70
N GLY A 28 1.48 -0.57 -17.91
CA GLY A 28 0.85 -1.58 -17.07
C GLY A 28 -0.15 -0.94 -16.11
N TRP A 29 -1.39 -1.47 -16.06
CA TRP A 29 -2.50 -0.94 -15.25
C TRP A 29 -2.73 0.58 -15.40
N ASN A 30 -2.31 1.17 -16.53
CA ASN A 30 -2.41 2.61 -16.80
C ASN A 30 -1.67 3.51 -15.78
N ARG A 31 -0.63 2.97 -15.11
CA ARG A 31 0.04 3.60 -13.96
C ARG A 31 0.71 4.92 -14.30
N SER A 32 1.31 5.06 -15.48
CA SER A 32 1.91 6.33 -15.92
C SER A 32 0.92 7.49 -15.80
N LYS A 33 -0.29 7.31 -16.34
CA LYS A 33 -1.34 8.34 -16.27
C LYS A 33 -1.91 8.53 -14.85
N VAL A 34 -2.00 7.43 -14.07
CA VAL A 34 -2.52 7.50 -12.70
C VAL A 34 -1.55 8.24 -11.79
N TYR A 35 -0.26 7.90 -11.82
CA TYR A 35 0.75 8.53 -10.96
C TYR A 35 0.97 10.01 -11.29
N GLU A 36 0.95 10.38 -12.58
CA GLU A 36 0.94 11.78 -12.98
C GLU A 36 -0.25 12.55 -12.39
N LYS A 37 -1.46 11.98 -12.46
CA LYS A 37 -2.67 12.61 -11.91
C LYS A 37 -2.70 12.67 -10.40
N LEU A 38 -2.06 11.73 -9.70
CA LEU A 38 -1.89 11.78 -8.27
C LEU A 38 -0.89 12.85 -7.84
N GLY A 39 -0.02 13.29 -8.76
CA GLY A 39 0.89 14.40 -8.54
C GLY A 39 2.22 14.00 -7.92
N PHE A 40 2.74 12.80 -8.15
CA PHE A 40 4.10 12.42 -7.74
C PHE A 40 5.14 13.29 -8.46
N ASP A 41 6.20 13.70 -7.75
CA ASP A 41 7.29 14.50 -8.30
C ASP A 41 8.22 13.66 -9.18
N LYS A 42 8.40 12.39 -8.82
CA LYS A 42 9.18 11.42 -9.57
C LYS A 42 8.43 10.12 -9.74
N ILE A 43 8.50 9.55 -10.93
CA ILE A 43 7.87 8.27 -11.25
C ILE A 43 8.94 7.35 -11.85
N MET A 44 9.10 6.15 -11.31
CA MET A 44 10.09 5.17 -11.74
C MET A 44 9.40 3.89 -12.21
N PHE A 45 9.75 3.43 -13.41
CA PHE A 45 9.28 2.19 -14.01
C PHE A 45 10.46 1.25 -14.32
N LEU A 46 10.22 0.12 -14.95
CA LEU A 46 11.19 -0.96 -15.16
C LEU A 46 12.58 -0.47 -15.64
N ASN A 47 12.64 0.49 -16.56
CA ASN A 47 13.89 0.99 -17.10
C ASN A 47 14.72 1.83 -16.11
N ASP A 48 14.13 2.22 -14.99
CA ASP A 48 14.82 2.98 -13.93
C ASP A 48 15.45 2.05 -12.88
N PHE A 49 15.26 0.72 -13.01
CA PHE A 49 15.88 -0.30 -12.19
C PHE A 49 17.06 -0.93 -12.93
N LYS A 50 18.07 -1.41 -12.20
CA LYS A 50 19.26 -2.03 -12.79
C LYS A 50 18.98 -3.37 -13.46
N GLN A 51 18.00 -4.11 -12.92
CA GLN A 51 17.61 -5.45 -13.35
C GLN A 51 18.75 -6.49 -13.23
N GLU A 52 19.59 -6.31 -12.21
CA GLU A 52 20.73 -7.19 -11.91
C GLU A 52 20.28 -8.39 -11.05
N LYS A 53 19.27 -8.20 -10.19
CA LYS A 53 18.68 -9.24 -9.35
C LYS A 53 17.26 -9.52 -9.81
N VAL A 54 17.08 -10.67 -10.44
CA VAL A 54 15.81 -11.06 -11.08
C VAL A 54 15.32 -12.39 -10.52
N VAL A 55 14.06 -12.45 -10.15
CA VAL A 55 13.38 -13.69 -9.76
C VAL A 55 12.30 -14.00 -10.79
N ARG A 56 12.39 -15.17 -11.40
CA ARG A 56 11.63 -15.55 -12.61
C ARG A 56 11.89 -14.56 -13.76
N SER A 57 11.02 -13.59 -13.94
CA SER A 57 11.12 -12.57 -14.99
C SER A 57 10.94 -11.15 -14.43
N TYR A 58 10.96 -11.00 -13.11
CA TYR A 58 10.70 -9.74 -12.43
C TYR A 58 11.91 -9.30 -11.60
N VAL A 59 12.09 -8.00 -11.48
CA VAL A 59 13.04 -7.42 -10.53
C VAL A 59 12.73 -7.97 -9.14
N SER A 60 13.74 -8.46 -8.44
CA SER A 60 13.57 -9.02 -7.10
C SER A 60 13.15 -7.96 -6.08
N ASP A 61 12.51 -8.38 -5.00
CA ASP A 61 12.19 -7.49 -3.89
C ASP A 61 13.46 -6.96 -3.21
N GLU A 62 14.54 -7.73 -3.22
CA GLU A 62 15.86 -7.28 -2.75
C GLU A 62 16.35 -6.06 -3.54
N GLU A 63 16.39 -6.13 -4.89
CA GLU A 63 16.78 -4.98 -5.72
C GLU A 63 15.80 -3.82 -5.59
N PHE A 64 14.51 -4.13 -5.46
CA PHE A 64 13.48 -3.12 -5.26
C PHE A 64 13.73 -2.32 -3.98
N TYR A 65 14.05 -3.00 -2.86
CA TYR A 65 14.40 -2.36 -1.60
C TYR A 65 15.70 -1.56 -1.68
N GLU A 66 16.73 -2.08 -2.33
CA GLU A 66 17.97 -1.35 -2.58
C GLU A 66 17.72 -0.06 -3.40
N THR A 67 16.79 -0.14 -4.36
CA THR A 67 16.43 1.03 -5.16
C THR A 67 15.67 2.06 -4.32
N ILE A 68 14.80 1.66 -3.40
CA ILE A 68 14.17 2.56 -2.43
C ILE A 68 15.24 3.22 -1.56
N ILE A 69 16.14 2.47 -0.96
CA ILE A 69 17.25 2.98 -0.14
C ILE A 69 18.03 4.04 -0.93
N SER A 70 18.34 3.74 -2.18
CA SER A 70 19.07 4.68 -3.06
C SER A 70 18.34 6.01 -3.29
N GLN A 71 17.01 6.08 -3.18
CA GLN A 71 16.29 7.37 -3.23
C GLN A 71 16.52 8.17 -1.96
N PHE A 72 16.54 7.52 -0.79
CA PHE A 72 16.82 8.18 0.49
C PHE A 72 18.27 8.67 0.59
N GLU A 73 19.23 7.92 0.04
CA GLU A 73 20.63 8.33 -0.01
C GLU A 73 20.88 9.53 -0.93
N LYS A 74 20.04 9.71 -1.95
CA LYS A 74 20.20 10.76 -2.99
C LYS A 74 19.31 11.97 -2.77
N LYS A 75 18.39 11.93 -1.81
CA LYS A 75 17.52 13.06 -1.53
C LYS A 75 18.32 14.27 -1.02
N GLU A 76 17.79 15.45 -1.22
CA GLU A 76 18.35 16.64 -0.59
C GLU A 76 18.28 16.51 0.94
N LYS A 77 19.36 16.91 1.59
CA LYS A 77 19.41 16.92 3.06
C LYS A 77 18.29 17.81 3.61
N GLU A 78 17.69 17.42 4.71
CA GLU A 78 16.58 18.12 5.38
C GLU A 78 15.24 18.12 4.58
N THR A 79 15.18 17.59 3.36
CA THR A 79 13.91 17.43 2.62
C THR A 79 13.33 16.05 2.94
N PRO A 80 12.15 15.95 3.56
CA PRO A 80 11.55 14.65 3.82
C PRO A 80 11.11 13.97 2.51
N LEU A 81 11.20 12.65 2.45
CA LEU A 81 10.90 11.88 1.25
C LEU A 81 9.78 10.87 1.52
N PHE A 82 8.79 10.85 0.64
CA PHE A 82 7.77 9.81 0.60
C PHE A 82 7.96 8.92 -0.64
N VAL A 83 8.06 7.62 -0.42
CA VAL A 83 8.15 6.64 -1.51
C VAL A 83 6.92 5.73 -1.47
N PHE A 84 6.17 5.68 -2.58
CA PHE A 84 5.12 4.72 -2.82
C PHE A 84 5.62 3.64 -3.78
N GLY A 85 5.87 2.46 -3.28
CA GLY A 85 6.44 1.36 -4.03
C GLY A 85 5.49 0.18 -4.19
N ILE A 86 5.41 -0.36 -5.42
CA ILE A 86 4.70 -1.60 -5.71
C ILE A 86 5.67 -2.53 -6.42
N SER A 87 6.08 -3.61 -5.76
CA SER A 87 6.98 -4.61 -6.35
C SER A 87 6.27 -5.55 -7.33
N MET A 88 7.02 -6.40 -8.02
CA MET A 88 6.49 -7.34 -9.01
C MET A 88 6.94 -8.78 -8.80
N GLN A 89 7.90 -9.05 -7.93
CA GLN A 89 8.50 -10.37 -7.76
C GLN A 89 7.45 -11.47 -7.57
N ASN A 90 6.44 -11.20 -6.77
CA ASN A 90 5.41 -12.17 -6.37
C ASN A 90 4.16 -12.15 -7.27
N HIS A 91 4.18 -11.41 -8.39
CA HIS A 91 3.05 -11.36 -9.32
C HIS A 91 2.72 -12.75 -9.88
N GLY A 92 1.46 -13.03 -10.15
CA GLY A 92 0.90 -14.31 -10.58
C GLY A 92 1.56 -14.95 -11.80
N GLY A 93 1.05 -16.11 -12.18
CA GLY A 93 1.66 -17.00 -13.16
C GLY A 93 2.66 -17.97 -12.50
N TYR A 94 2.25 -18.63 -11.43
CA TYR A 94 3.08 -19.52 -10.57
C TYR A 94 3.37 -20.89 -11.21
N VAL A 95 3.60 -20.89 -12.50
CA VAL A 95 3.83 -22.10 -13.31
C VAL A 95 5.19 -22.07 -14.02
N ASN A 96 6.17 -21.33 -13.48
CA ASN A 96 7.49 -21.29 -14.05
C ASN A 96 8.28 -22.56 -13.69
N GLU A 97 8.45 -23.46 -14.65
CA GLU A 97 9.14 -24.75 -14.47
C GLU A 97 10.62 -24.61 -14.15
N SER A 98 11.25 -23.48 -14.51
CA SER A 98 12.66 -23.22 -14.21
C SER A 98 12.89 -22.64 -12.81
N PHE A 99 11.83 -22.28 -12.07
CA PHE A 99 11.93 -21.76 -10.72
C PHE A 99 11.93 -22.90 -9.70
N GLU A 100 12.96 -22.95 -8.87
CA GLU A 100 13.08 -23.95 -7.81
C GLU A 100 12.20 -23.58 -6.61
N ASN A 101 11.25 -24.44 -6.29
CA ASN A 101 10.39 -24.26 -5.13
C ASN A 101 11.10 -24.68 -3.84
N THR A 102 11.44 -23.72 -2.98
CA THR A 102 12.13 -23.95 -1.70
C THR A 102 11.16 -24.26 -0.55
N VAL A 103 9.93 -23.77 -0.66
CA VAL A 103 8.86 -24.00 0.32
C VAL A 103 7.80 -24.91 -0.29
N LYS A 104 7.35 -25.90 0.49
CA LYS A 104 6.30 -26.85 0.09
C LYS A 104 5.08 -26.68 0.95
N ALA A 105 3.94 -26.45 0.32
CA ALA A 105 2.63 -26.49 0.99
C ALA A 105 2.30 -27.94 1.38
N THR A 106 1.85 -28.14 2.62
CA THR A 106 1.47 -29.47 3.18
C THR A 106 0.00 -29.43 3.60
N ASN A 107 -0.58 -30.63 3.78
CA ASN A 107 -1.96 -30.80 4.23
C ASN A 107 -3.02 -30.18 3.29
N LEU A 108 -2.76 -30.21 2.00
CA LEU A 108 -3.70 -29.78 0.98
C LEU A 108 -4.57 -30.95 0.54
N ASN A 109 -5.86 -30.73 0.39
CA ASN A 109 -6.81 -31.75 -0.08
C ASN A 109 -6.68 -32.09 -1.58
N ARG A 110 -5.85 -31.35 -2.30
CA ARG A 110 -5.50 -31.58 -3.72
C ARG A 110 -4.12 -31.00 -4.03
N GLU A 111 -3.46 -31.54 -5.04
CA GLU A 111 -2.23 -30.97 -5.57
C GLU A 111 -2.53 -29.73 -6.41
N TYR A 112 -1.96 -28.61 -5.99
CA TYR A 112 -1.85 -27.40 -6.78
C TYR A 112 -0.38 -27.18 -7.10
N GLY A 113 0.04 -27.37 -8.35
CA GLY A 113 1.43 -27.19 -8.76
C GLY A 113 1.98 -25.79 -8.47
N ASP A 114 1.11 -24.80 -8.56
CA ASP A 114 1.37 -23.39 -8.31
C ASP A 114 1.47 -23.03 -6.81
N LEU A 115 0.87 -23.82 -5.91
CA LEU A 115 0.88 -23.54 -4.47
C LEU A 115 2.27 -23.67 -3.80
N ASN A 116 3.22 -24.33 -4.41
CA ASN A 116 4.61 -24.39 -3.91
C ASN A 116 5.43 -23.18 -4.40
N GLN A 117 5.12 -22.66 -5.57
CA GLN A 117 5.84 -21.51 -6.13
C GLN A 117 5.48 -20.22 -5.40
N TYR A 118 4.21 -19.97 -5.12
CA TYR A 118 3.77 -18.79 -4.40
C TYR A 118 4.42 -18.62 -3.01
N PRO A 119 4.34 -19.62 -2.07
CA PRO A 119 5.00 -19.49 -0.78
C PRO A 119 6.52 -19.42 -0.87
N SER A 120 7.14 -20.03 -1.88
CA SER A 120 8.57 -19.88 -2.12
C SER A 120 8.96 -18.45 -2.52
N LEU A 121 8.13 -17.77 -3.30
CA LEU A 121 8.32 -16.36 -3.65
C LEU A 121 8.13 -15.45 -2.43
N ILE A 122 7.08 -15.68 -1.64
CA ILE A 122 6.88 -14.95 -0.37
C ILE A 122 8.05 -15.14 0.59
N HIS A 123 8.62 -16.35 0.66
CA HIS A 123 9.79 -16.62 1.47
C HIS A 123 11.02 -15.79 1.03
N ILE A 124 11.24 -15.65 -0.28
CA ILE A 124 12.32 -14.77 -0.79
C ILE A 124 12.10 -13.32 -0.39
N THR A 125 10.86 -12.83 -0.44
CA THR A 125 10.52 -11.48 0.06
C THR A 125 10.82 -11.35 1.55
N ASP A 126 10.43 -12.36 2.34
CA ASP A 126 10.64 -12.38 3.79
C ASP A 126 12.13 -12.40 4.15
N GLU A 127 12.97 -13.09 3.37
CA GLU A 127 14.43 -13.07 3.55
C GLU A 127 15.06 -11.71 3.20
N ALA A 128 14.52 -10.99 2.24
CA ALA A 128 15.03 -9.67 1.84
C ALA A 128 14.61 -8.54 2.80
N LEU A 129 13.43 -8.66 3.41
CA LEU A 129 12.82 -7.61 4.23
C LEU A 129 13.65 -7.19 5.46
N PRO A 130 14.30 -8.10 6.22
CA PRO A 130 15.12 -7.72 7.38
C PRO A 130 16.26 -6.77 7.02
N THR A 131 16.90 -6.94 5.88
CA THR A 131 17.98 -6.04 5.43
C THR A 131 17.46 -4.64 5.17
N PHE A 132 16.29 -4.52 4.55
CA PHE A 132 15.60 -3.25 4.33
C PHE A 132 15.23 -2.55 5.65
N ILE A 133 14.58 -3.26 6.56
CA ILE A 133 14.22 -2.73 7.89
C ILE A 133 15.46 -2.32 8.69
N ASN A 134 16.54 -3.14 8.68
CA ASN A 134 17.76 -2.83 9.40
C ASN A 134 18.49 -1.59 8.88
N TYR A 135 18.40 -1.31 7.58
CA TYR A 135 18.91 -0.05 7.04
C TYR A 135 18.22 1.15 7.69
N PHE A 136 16.89 1.18 7.69
CA PHE A 136 16.11 2.29 8.25
C PHE A 136 16.14 2.33 9.80
N LYS A 137 16.35 1.19 10.46
CA LYS A 137 16.57 1.16 11.90
C LYS A 137 17.78 1.99 12.35
N ASN A 138 18.79 2.10 11.48
CA ASN A 138 20.02 2.85 11.74
C ASN A 138 20.07 4.16 10.93
N TYR A 139 18.98 4.57 10.31
CA TYR A 139 18.89 5.82 9.56
C TYR A 139 18.70 6.99 10.52
N ASP A 140 19.37 8.11 10.26
CA ASP A 140 19.41 9.25 11.18
C ASP A 140 18.12 10.07 11.23
N GLU A 141 17.18 9.83 10.31
CA GLU A 141 15.91 10.55 10.26
C GLU A 141 14.75 9.63 10.68
N ASP A 142 13.72 10.22 11.31
CA ASP A 142 12.48 9.51 11.65
C ASP A 142 11.86 8.89 10.39
N THR A 143 11.68 7.58 10.43
CA THR A 143 11.22 6.80 9.28
C THR A 143 10.04 5.92 9.66
N ILE A 144 9.03 5.91 8.79
CA ILE A 144 7.87 5.02 8.87
C ILE A 144 7.84 4.14 7.63
N ILE A 145 7.65 2.84 7.82
CA ILE A 145 7.43 1.87 6.76
C ILE A 145 6.03 1.28 6.93
N VAL A 146 5.20 1.46 5.91
CA VAL A 146 3.90 0.79 5.78
C VAL A 146 4.04 -0.31 4.74
N PHE A 147 4.02 -1.55 5.19
CA PHE A 147 4.12 -2.72 4.33
C PHE A 147 2.79 -3.46 4.27
N PHE A 148 2.34 -3.82 3.07
CA PHE A 148 1.08 -4.54 2.88
C PHE A 148 1.08 -5.30 1.55
N GLY A 149 0.33 -6.40 1.50
CA GLY A 149 -0.03 -7.04 0.23
C GLY A 149 -1.12 -6.23 -0.47
N ASP A 150 -1.13 -6.22 -1.80
CA ASP A 150 -2.18 -5.57 -2.58
C ASP A 150 -3.38 -6.49 -2.80
N HIS A 151 -3.13 -7.79 -3.00
CA HIS A 151 -4.13 -8.85 -3.09
C HIS A 151 -3.51 -10.22 -2.81
N ILE A 152 -4.35 -11.22 -2.63
CA ILE A 152 -3.98 -12.63 -2.49
C ILE A 152 -4.64 -13.45 -3.63
N GLU A 153 -3.91 -14.43 -4.15
CA GLU A 153 -4.39 -15.25 -5.28
C GLU A 153 -5.42 -16.32 -4.87
N PHE A 154 -5.37 -16.80 -3.63
CA PHE A 154 -6.00 -18.06 -3.27
C PHE A 154 -7.14 -18.00 -2.27
N ASP A 155 -7.33 -16.95 -1.46
CA ASP A 155 -8.44 -16.87 -0.49
C ASP A 155 -8.76 -15.44 0.01
N LYS A 156 -10.02 -15.21 0.21
CA LYS A 156 -10.76 -14.26 1.09
C LYS A 156 -10.28 -12.82 1.25
N TYR A 157 -9.49 -12.28 0.34
CA TYR A 157 -9.14 -10.86 0.34
C TYR A 157 -8.49 -10.34 1.65
N LYS A 158 -7.92 -11.23 2.48
CA LYS A 158 -7.19 -10.86 3.68
C LYS A 158 -5.70 -10.92 3.38
N ILE A 159 -5.05 -9.79 3.53
CA ILE A 159 -3.62 -9.60 3.32
C ILE A 159 -2.95 -9.17 4.62
N PRO A 160 -1.71 -9.58 4.88
CA PRO A 160 -0.95 -9.07 6.01
C PRO A 160 -0.52 -7.62 5.76
N PHE A 161 -0.43 -6.84 6.82
CA PHE A 161 0.20 -5.54 6.81
C PHE A 161 0.90 -5.28 8.13
N PHE A 162 1.87 -4.37 8.12
CA PHE A 162 2.43 -3.77 9.33
C PHE A 162 2.78 -2.29 9.09
N ILE A 163 2.82 -1.53 10.17
CA ILE A 163 3.40 -0.21 10.23
C ILE A 163 4.55 -0.28 11.20
N TRP A 164 5.73 0.09 10.75
CA TRP A 164 6.96 0.08 11.54
C TRP A 164 7.58 1.48 11.50
N SER A 165 8.19 1.89 12.61
CA SER A 165 8.99 3.12 12.68
C SER A 165 10.29 2.89 13.45
N ASN A 166 11.30 3.71 13.18
CA ASN A 166 12.59 3.63 13.89
C ASN A 166 12.60 4.44 15.19
N PHE A 167 11.53 5.15 15.52
CA PHE A 167 11.42 6.04 16.67
C PHE A 167 10.44 5.56 17.77
N THR A 168 9.69 4.49 17.53
CA THR A 168 8.86 3.83 18.55
C THR A 168 9.15 2.35 18.64
N SER A 169 9.04 1.80 19.84
CA SER A 169 9.15 0.37 20.11
C SER A 169 7.83 -0.22 20.62
N GLU A 170 6.75 0.55 20.62
CA GLU A 170 5.44 0.08 21.05
C GLU A 170 4.85 -0.87 20.00
N GLU A 171 4.60 -2.12 20.41
CA GLU A 171 3.91 -3.10 19.58
C GLU A 171 2.40 -3.02 19.81
N LYS A 172 1.65 -2.89 18.73
CA LYS A 172 0.20 -2.80 18.77
C LYS A 172 -0.43 -3.71 17.74
N ASN A 173 -1.34 -4.56 18.19
CA ASN A 173 -2.18 -5.32 17.28
C ASN A 173 -3.25 -4.40 16.67
N MET A 174 -3.13 -4.14 15.37
CA MET A 174 -4.04 -3.25 14.65
C MET A 174 -5.37 -3.91 14.29
N GLY A 175 -5.47 -5.25 14.44
CA GLY A 175 -6.67 -5.99 14.08
C GLY A 175 -6.96 -6.01 12.58
N LEU A 176 -8.23 -6.25 12.24
CA LEU A 176 -8.70 -6.20 10.86
C LEU A 176 -9.00 -4.76 10.45
N THR A 177 -8.36 -4.30 9.37
CA THR A 177 -8.64 -2.99 8.80
C THR A 177 -8.66 -3.04 7.26
N SER A 178 -9.27 -2.07 6.62
CA SER A 178 -9.24 -1.94 5.17
C SER A 178 -8.01 -1.19 4.69
N ILE A 179 -7.49 -1.58 3.53
CA ILE A 179 -6.41 -0.87 2.82
C ILE A 179 -6.74 0.61 2.59
N ASN A 180 -8.02 0.96 2.46
CA ASN A 180 -8.52 2.33 2.32
C ASN A 180 -8.11 3.26 3.47
N PHE A 181 -7.80 2.71 4.64
CA PHE A 181 -7.44 3.48 5.83
C PHE A 181 -5.91 3.52 6.08
N LEU A 182 -5.10 2.79 5.32
CA LEU A 182 -3.64 2.77 5.54
C LEU A 182 -3.00 4.15 5.40
N SER A 183 -3.44 4.96 4.43
CA SER A 183 -2.95 6.34 4.31
C SER A 183 -3.29 7.21 5.53
N THR A 184 -4.49 7.01 6.10
CA THR A 184 -4.90 7.70 7.33
C THR A 184 -4.03 7.31 8.50
N MET A 185 -3.78 6.01 8.68
CA MET A 185 -2.93 5.47 9.74
C MET A 185 -1.47 5.94 9.60
N MET A 186 -0.96 5.98 8.37
CA MET A 186 0.38 6.53 8.07
C MET A 186 0.49 8.00 8.44
N LEU A 187 -0.48 8.82 8.06
CA LEU A 187 -0.49 10.26 8.40
C LEU A 187 -0.60 10.50 9.91
N GLU A 188 -1.36 9.66 10.61
CA GLU A 188 -1.49 9.71 12.07
C GLU A 188 -0.16 9.36 12.75
N GLU A 189 0.50 8.27 12.34
CA GLU A 189 1.80 7.85 12.86
C GLU A 189 2.89 8.91 12.60
N ALA A 190 2.85 9.53 11.42
CA ALA A 190 3.77 10.62 11.05
C ALA A 190 3.48 11.95 11.74
N GLY A 191 2.41 12.07 12.53
CA GLY A 191 2.01 13.34 13.16
C GLY A 191 1.62 14.42 12.14
N ILE A 192 1.29 14.04 10.90
CA ILE A 192 0.94 14.97 9.83
C ILE A 192 -0.51 15.41 9.97
N THR A 193 -0.73 16.72 9.93
CA THR A 193 -2.09 17.29 9.98
C THR A 193 -2.90 16.80 8.78
N MET A 194 -3.93 16.05 9.05
CA MET A 194 -4.85 15.53 8.05
C MET A 194 -5.78 16.61 7.50
N SER A 195 -6.11 16.52 6.22
CA SER A 195 -7.21 17.27 5.61
C SER A 195 -8.56 16.92 6.28
N PRO A 196 -9.60 17.73 6.11
CA PRO A 196 -10.94 17.39 6.62
C PRO A 196 -11.43 16.02 6.12
N TYR A 197 -11.12 15.66 4.86
CA TYR A 197 -11.48 14.35 4.29
C TYR A 197 -10.77 13.20 5.00
N TYR A 198 -9.45 13.30 5.26
CA TYR A 198 -8.71 12.27 6.01
C TYR A 198 -9.13 12.20 7.47
N LYS A 199 -9.50 13.31 8.10
CA LYS A 199 -10.13 13.31 9.44
C LYS A 199 -11.45 12.57 9.46
N PHE A 200 -12.27 12.76 8.42
CA PHE A 200 -13.51 12.01 8.24
C PHE A 200 -13.21 10.50 8.10
N LEU A 201 -12.26 10.10 7.24
CA LEU A 201 -11.86 8.69 7.09
C LEU A 201 -11.36 8.08 8.41
N ALA A 202 -10.59 8.81 9.22
CA ALA A 202 -10.18 8.37 10.55
C ALA A 202 -11.38 8.16 11.48
N GLY A 203 -12.40 9.00 11.38
CA GLY A 203 -13.66 8.85 12.11
C GLY A 203 -14.47 7.63 11.67
N VAL A 204 -14.50 7.35 10.38
CA VAL A 204 -15.12 6.14 9.82
C VAL A 204 -14.39 4.88 10.32
N GLN A 205 -13.06 4.85 10.22
CA GLN A 205 -12.26 3.70 10.65
C GLN A 205 -12.48 3.31 12.12
N LYS A 206 -12.68 4.28 13.00
CA LYS A 206 -12.96 4.03 14.43
C LYS A 206 -14.28 3.31 14.68
N GLN A 207 -15.25 3.49 13.79
CA GLN A 207 -16.58 2.89 13.91
C GLN A 207 -16.71 1.64 13.04
N ILE A 208 -16.07 1.65 11.88
CA ILE A 208 -16.13 0.60 10.86
C ILE A 208 -14.69 0.34 10.38
N PRO A 209 -13.93 -0.50 11.10
CA PRO A 209 -12.51 -0.73 10.81
C PRO A 209 -12.22 -1.32 9.44
N ALA A 210 -13.15 -2.09 8.87
CA ALA A 210 -12.97 -2.65 7.54
C ALA A 210 -14.23 -2.55 6.67
N ILE A 211 -14.04 -2.07 5.45
CA ILE A 211 -15.10 -1.90 4.44
C ILE A 211 -14.60 -2.47 3.11
N HIS A 212 -15.43 -3.24 2.43
CA HIS A 212 -15.17 -3.69 1.06
C HIS A 212 -16.47 -3.73 0.24
N ALA A 213 -16.38 -4.06 -1.06
CA ALA A 213 -17.51 -4.00 -1.99
C ALA A 213 -18.75 -4.83 -1.58
N TYR A 214 -18.57 -5.85 -0.74
CA TYR A 214 -19.63 -6.81 -0.38
C TYR A 214 -20.04 -6.75 1.09
N GLY A 215 -19.42 -5.88 1.90
CA GLY A 215 -19.74 -5.78 3.31
C GLY A 215 -18.76 -4.93 4.11
N TYR A 216 -18.97 -4.96 5.41
CA TYR A 216 -18.13 -4.23 6.36
C TYR A 216 -18.01 -5.01 7.68
N PHE A 217 -17.00 -4.65 8.45
CA PHE A 217 -16.74 -5.16 9.79
C PHE A 217 -16.82 -3.99 10.77
N ASP A 218 -17.68 -4.09 11.79
CA ASP A 218 -17.94 -3.03 12.77
C ASP A 218 -17.06 -3.11 14.02
N GLY A 219 -16.08 -4.01 14.00
CA GLY A 219 -15.22 -4.30 15.15
C GLY A 219 -15.63 -5.56 15.92
N ASN A 220 -16.86 -6.03 15.76
CA ASN A 220 -17.39 -7.25 16.38
C ASN A 220 -17.84 -8.27 15.32
N ASP A 221 -18.68 -7.83 14.41
CA ASP A 221 -19.35 -8.68 13.44
C ASP A 221 -19.11 -8.24 12.00
N TYR A 222 -19.16 -9.21 11.09
CA TYR A 222 -19.15 -8.96 9.66
C TYR A 222 -20.58 -8.86 9.13
N HIS A 223 -20.86 -7.74 8.47
CA HIS A 223 -22.15 -7.45 7.84
C HIS A 223 -22.00 -7.50 6.32
N LYS A 224 -22.87 -8.27 5.66
CA LYS A 224 -23.01 -8.15 4.20
C LYS A 224 -23.75 -6.87 3.88
N SER A 225 -23.19 -6.04 3.00
CA SER A 225 -23.85 -4.80 2.60
C SER A 225 -24.63 -5.01 1.29
N ASN A 226 -25.83 -4.46 1.28
CA ASN A 226 -26.61 -4.18 0.08
C ASN A 226 -26.99 -2.68 0.08
N ALA A 227 -27.52 -2.20 -1.01
CA ALA A 227 -27.84 -0.78 -1.17
C ALA A 227 -28.77 -0.24 -0.05
N VAL A 228 -29.64 -1.07 0.49
CA VAL A 228 -30.59 -0.68 1.56
C VAL A 228 -29.86 -0.55 2.90
N GLU A 229 -28.99 -1.50 3.22
CA GLU A 229 -28.21 -1.47 4.46
C GLU A 229 -27.21 -0.30 4.48
N ILE A 230 -26.58 -0.01 3.33
CA ILE A 230 -25.70 1.16 3.18
C ILE A 230 -26.51 2.45 3.40
N ALA A 231 -27.66 2.59 2.75
CA ALA A 231 -28.50 3.79 2.87
C ALA A 231 -29.05 4.01 4.28
N ASN A 232 -29.23 2.95 5.06
CA ASN A 232 -29.72 3.03 6.44
C ASN A 232 -28.61 3.22 7.48
N ASN A 233 -27.32 3.11 7.09
CA ASN A 233 -26.19 3.39 7.95
C ASN A 233 -25.58 4.73 7.53
N GLU A 234 -25.78 5.77 8.34
CA GLU A 234 -25.34 7.13 8.03
C GLU A 234 -23.84 7.21 7.75
N VAL A 235 -23.01 6.54 8.54
CA VAL A 235 -21.55 6.54 8.36
C VAL A 235 -21.14 5.91 7.03
N LEU A 236 -21.72 4.77 6.67
CA LEU A 236 -21.46 4.11 5.38
C LEU A 236 -21.96 4.93 4.21
N ASN A 237 -23.16 5.51 4.32
CA ASN A 237 -23.71 6.35 3.28
C ASN A 237 -22.83 7.57 3.02
N ASP A 238 -22.40 8.27 4.06
CA ASP A 238 -21.50 9.41 3.95
C ASP A 238 -20.12 8.99 3.37
N TYR A 239 -19.58 7.84 3.82
CA TYR A 239 -18.35 7.30 3.28
C TYR A 239 -18.45 7.08 1.76
N TRP A 240 -19.51 6.43 1.27
CA TRP A 240 -19.70 6.18 -0.15
C TRP A 240 -19.90 7.46 -0.96
N LEU A 241 -20.73 8.38 -0.44
CA LEU A 241 -20.97 9.66 -1.10
C LEU A 241 -19.70 10.49 -1.21
N LEU A 242 -18.90 10.57 -0.14
CA LEU A 242 -17.68 11.37 -0.14
C LEU A 242 -16.56 10.73 -0.95
N GLN A 243 -16.45 9.38 -0.97
CA GLN A 243 -15.53 8.70 -1.88
C GLN A 243 -15.88 8.96 -3.35
N TYR A 244 -17.16 8.81 -3.68
CA TYR A 244 -17.62 9.10 -5.03
C TYR A 244 -17.36 10.57 -5.42
N ALA A 245 -17.65 11.46 -4.51
CA ALA A 245 -17.41 12.87 -4.66
C ALA A 245 -15.92 13.20 -4.88
N ASN A 246 -15.02 12.61 -4.11
CA ASN A 246 -13.57 12.81 -4.22
C ASN A 246 -13.02 12.34 -5.58
N VAL A 247 -13.54 11.23 -6.12
CA VAL A 247 -13.04 10.64 -7.37
C VAL A 247 -13.68 11.29 -8.61
N PHE A 248 -14.97 11.59 -8.56
CA PHE A 248 -15.78 11.97 -9.73
C PHE A 248 -16.43 13.34 -9.62
N GLY A 249 -16.49 13.92 -8.43
CA GLY A 249 -17.16 15.19 -8.16
C GLY A 249 -16.37 16.39 -8.69
N ASP A 250 -17.07 17.53 -8.82
CA ASP A 250 -16.47 18.83 -9.11
C ASP A 250 -16.61 19.72 -7.88
N PHE A 251 -15.80 19.41 -6.87
CA PHE A 251 -15.83 20.09 -5.58
C PHE A 251 -14.75 21.17 -5.43
N LYS A 252 -14.36 21.82 -6.55
CA LYS A 252 -13.44 22.95 -6.50
C LYS A 252 -13.97 24.01 -5.52
N GLY A 253 -13.21 24.24 -4.46
CA GLY A 253 -13.58 25.18 -3.39
C GLY A 253 -14.41 24.59 -2.24
N SER A 254 -14.62 23.28 -2.21
CA SER A 254 -15.17 22.60 -1.02
C SER A 254 -14.14 22.58 0.10
N LYS A 255 -14.54 23.06 1.31
CA LYS A 255 -13.69 23.01 2.51
C LYS A 255 -13.40 21.59 3.00
N LEU A 256 -14.04 20.57 2.40
CA LEU A 256 -13.81 19.16 2.76
C LEU A 256 -12.61 18.58 2.04
N PHE A 257 -12.30 19.06 0.84
CA PHE A 257 -11.24 18.54 -0.04
C PHE A 257 -10.10 19.54 -0.28
N ASN A 258 -10.03 20.60 0.53
CA ASN A 258 -8.97 21.63 0.48
C ASN A 258 -8.33 21.81 1.86
#